data_bfff780882559f0e1b6f6c512d05e569
#
_entry.id   bfff780882559f0e1b6f6c512d05e569
#
_cell.length_a   1.000
_cell.length_b   1.000
_cell.length_c   1.000
_cell.angle_alpha   90.00
_cell.angle_beta   90.00
_cell.angle_gamma   90.00
#
_symmetry.space_group_name_H-M   'P 1'
#
loop_
_entity.id
_entity.type
_entity.pdbx_description
1 polymer ?
#
loop_
_entity_poly.entity_id
_entity_poly.type
_entity_poly.pdbx_seq_one_letter_code
_entity_poly.pdbx_strand_id
1 'polypeptide(L)'
;MVSRDNYSIFKLNLHTGKKLSQDCLLLNGNGKPVSFFPLSVINWKTAIKLLLARNVILIKSYDNQYVRSPSISIELPSILMLKRFHKFHNYVRFSRSNVFLRDIYTCQYCQNIFSRNELTLDHVIPKSKNGPTNWENVVTSCKSCNSAKGSALQKPIREPFKPSFSHLLNGHKIDENTFPDSEWATYIF
;
A
#
# COMPACT_ATOMS: atom_id res chain seq x y z
N MET A 1 -15.89 -21.76 8.80
CA MET A 1 -14.81 -22.03 7.82
C MET A 1 -14.87 -20.91 6.79
N VAL A 2 -14.16 -19.80 7.01
CA VAL A 2 -14.16 -18.63 6.11
C VAL A 2 -13.05 -18.88 5.10
N SER A 3 -13.44 -18.96 3.83
CA SER A 3 -12.58 -19.26 2.68
C SER A 3 -11.35 -18.32 2.65
N ARG A 4 -10.18 -18.91 2.42
CA ARG A 4 -8.87 -18.22 2.26
C ARG A 4 -8.77 -17.36 1.00
N ASP A 5 -9.81 -17.34 0.16
CA ASP A 5 -9.77 -16.76 -1.19
C ASP A 5 -10.00 -15.24 -1.23
N ASN A 6 -10.45 -14.61 -0.13
CA ASN A 6 -10.71 -13.17 -0.10
C ASN A 6 -9.45 -12.28 0.01
N TYR A 7 -8.26 -12.86 0.26
CA TYR A 7 -7.02 -12.08 0.35
C TYR A 7 -6.32 -11.82 -1.00
N SER A 8 -6.72 -12.50 -2.08
CA SER A 8 -6.08 -12.32 -3.39
C SER A 8 -6.51 -11.03 -4.10
N ILE A 9 -7.63 -10.43 -3.70
CA ILE A 9 -8.17 -9.19 -4.29
C ILE A 9 -7.29 -7.97 -3.93
N PHE A 10 -6.55 -8.04 -2.83
CA PHE A 10 -5.73 -6.95 -2.32
C PHE A 10 -4.23 -7.01 -2.71
N LYS A 11 -3.88 -7.68 -3.80
CA LYS A 11 -2.55 -7.49 -4.43
C LYS A 11 -2.52 -6.12 -5.12
N LEU A 12 -2.35 -5.09 -4.32
CA LEU A 12 -2.21 -3.73 -4.80
C LEU A 12 -0.83 -3.51 -5.39
N ASN A 13 -0.82 -3.16 -6.67
CA ASN A 13 0.33 -2.56 -7.32
C ASN A 13 0.52 -1.16 -6.73
N LEU A 14 1.46 -1.01 -5.81
CA LEU A 14 1.98 0.28 -5.37
C LEU A 14 2.64 0.96 -6.57
N HIS A 15 1.87 1.76 -7.28
CA HIS A 15 2.37 2.57 -8.37
C HIS A 15 3.01 3.82 -7.78
N THR A 16 4.30 3.75 -7.53
CA THR A 16 5.13 4.92 -7.30
C THR A 16 5.15 5.75 -8.59
N GLY A 17 4.58 6.95 -8.54
CA GLY A 17 4.76 7.97 -9.59
C GLY A 17 3.82 7.95 -10.79
N LYS A 18 2.83 7.05 -10.89
CA LYS A 18 1.77 7.15 -11.89
C LYS A 18 0.58 7.93 -11.33
N LYS A 19 0.13 8.94 -12.08
CA LYS A 19 -1.14 9.64 -11.84
C LYS A 19 -2.23 8.59 -11.66
N LEU A 20 -2.92 8.60 -10.50
CA LEU A 20 -4.02 7.68 -10.15
C LEU A 20 -5.28 8.00 -10.98
N SER A 21 -5.15 8.07 -12.31
CA SER A 21 -6.29 8.32 -13.18
C SER A 21 -7.21 7.09 -13.19
N GLN A 22 -8.47 7.27 -12.83
CA GLN A 22 -9.52 6.25 -12.88
C GLN A 22 -9.45 5.14 -11.81
N ASP A 23 -8.70 5.32 -10.73
CA ASP A 23 -8.75 4.43 -9.57
C ASP A 23 -9.94 4.80 -8.66
N CYS A 24 -10.33 3.89 -7.78
CA CYS A 24 -11.50 4.06 -6.93
C CYS A 24 -11.10 3.91 -5.46
N LEU A 25 -11.55 4.85 -4.61
CA LEU A 25 -11.41 4.74 -3.17
C LEU A 25 -12.46 3.76 -2.62
N LEU A 26 -12.00 2.76 -1.88
CA LEU A 26 -12.88 1.79 -1.22
C LEU A 26 -13.00 2.11 0.27
N LEU A 27 -14.22 2.38 0.69
CA LEU A 27 -14.60 2.60 2.08
C LEU A 27 -15.13 1.31 2.70
N ASN A 28 -14.92 1.17 4.00
CA ASN A 28 -15.54 0.14 4.81
C ASN A 28 -17.00 0.51 5.13
N GLY A 29 -17.78 -0.43 5.64
CA GLY A 29 -19.18 -0.22 6.00
C GLY A 29 -19.45 0.82 7.10
N ASN A 30 -18.42 1.38 7.73
CA ASN A 30 -18.48 2.51 8.66
C ASN A 30 -18.12 3.87 8.04
N GLY A 31 -17.97 3.93 6.70
CA GLY A 31 -17.61 5.15 5.98
C GLY A 31 -16.13 5.54 6.03
N LYS A 32 -15.28 4.79 6.73
CA LYS A 32 -13.83 5.03 6.74
C LYS A 32 -13.15 4.21 5.67
N PRO A 33 -11.99 4.62 5.12
CA PRO A 33 -11.21 3.80 4.20
C PRO A 33 -10.99 2.39 4.74
N VAL A 34 -11.06 1.37 3.89
CA VAL A 34 -10.84 -0.05 4.31
C VAL A 34 -9.43 -0.26 4.84
N SER A 35 -8.50 0.56 4.40
CA SER A 35 -7.10 0.58 4.84
C SER A 35 -6.58 2.00 4.71
N PHE A 36 -5.31 2.23 5.05
CA PHE A 36 -4.69 3.53 4.80
C PHE A 36 -4.42 3.75 3.30
N PHE A 37 -4.38 5.00 2.89
CA PHE A 37 -3.96 5.36 1.54
C PHE A 37 -2.47 4.99 1.31
N PRO A 38 -2.08 4.41 0.18
CA PRO A 38 -2.92 4.10 -0.99
C PRO A 38 -3.54 2.69 -0.99
N LEU A 39 -3.46 1.93 0.12
CA LEU A 39 -3.96 0.55 0.16
C LEU A 39 -5.49 0.42 0.14
N SER A 40 -6.21 1.52 0.38
CA SER A 40 -7.66 1.61 0.20
C SER A 40 -8.07 1.93 -1.25
N VAL A 41 -7.11 2.13 -2.15
CA VAL A 41 -7.36 2.45 -3.55
C VAL A 41 -7.34 1.18 -4.39
N ILE A 42 -8.38 0.98 -5.17
CA ILE A 42 -8.52 -0.15 -6.09
C ILE A 42 -8.62 0.36 -7.52
N ASN A 43 -8.15 -0.43 -8.48
CA ASN A 43 -8.29 -0.07 -9.88
C ASN A 43 -9.77 -0.15 -10.32
N TRP A 44 -10.14 0.63 -11.34
CA TRP A 44 -11.51 0.70 -11.85
C TRP A 44 -12.10 -0.65 -12.25
N LYS A 45 -11.31 -1.60 -12.78
CA LYS A 45 -11.80 -2.94 -13.17
C LYS A 45 -12.26 -3.73 -11.95
N THR A 46 -11.52 -3.64 -10.85
CA THR A 46 -11.91 -4.26 -9.57
C THR A 46 -13.13 -3.56 -8.99
N ALA A 47 -13.21 -2.24 -9.08
CA ALA A 47 -14.37 -1.46 -8.62
C ALA A 47 -15.65 -1.87 -9.34
N ILE A 48 -15.61 -1.99 -10.68
CA ILE A 48 -16.76 -2.47 -11.48
C ILE A 48 -17.15 -3.90 -11.08
N LYS A 49 -16.19 -4.81 -10.90
CA LYS A 49 -16.49 -6.19 -10.46
C LYS A 49 -17.21 -6.21 -9.11
N LEU A 50 -16.76 -5.40 -8.14
CA LEU A 50 -17.40 -5.31 -6.83
C LEU A 50 -18.82 -4.73 -6.92
N LEU A 51 -19.03 -3.75 -7.80
CA LEU A 51 -20.33 -3.14 -8.03
C LEU A 51 -21.32 -4.15 -8.66
N LEU A 52 -20.89 -4.87 -9.68
CA LEU A 52 -21.70 -5.91 -10.33
C LEU A 52 -22.01 -7.07 -9.38
N ALA A 53 -21.09 -7.43 -8.51
CA ALA A 53 -21.30 -8.44 -7.46
C ALA A 53 -22.25 -7.97 -6.35
N ARG A 54 -22.73 -6.72 -6.39
CA ARG A 54 -23.62 -6.09 -5.40
C ARG A 54 -23.11 -6.11 -3.95
N ASN A 55 -21.80 -6.20 -3.77
CA ASN A 55 -21.15 -6.23 -2.45
C ASN A 55 -20.82 -4.84 -1.90
N VAL A 56 -20.98 -3.82 -2.74
CA VAL A 56 -20.66 -2.43 -2.43
C VAL A 56 -21.85 -1.51 -2.72
N ILE A 57 -21.77 -0.30 -2.19
CA ILE A 57 -22.64 0.83 -2.48
C ILE A 57 -21.81 1.85 -3.26
N LEU A 58 -22.34 2.39 -4.34
CA LEU A 58 -21.75 3.49 -5.07
C LEU A 58 -22.00 4.78 -4.27
N ILE A 59 -20.93 5.46 -3.85
CA ILE A 59 -20.98 6.72 -3.16
C ILE A 59 -20.82 7.86 -4.14
N LYS A 60 -19.82 7.76 -5.04
CA LYS A 60 -19.57 8.77 -6.06
C LYS A 60 -19.02 8.13 -7.33
N SER A 61 -19.41 8.70 -8.47
CA SER A 61 -18.82 8.41 -9.79
C SER A 61 -17.97 9.59 -10.26
N TYR A 62 -17.06 9.32 -11.19
CA TYR A 62 -16.38 10.37 -11.94
C TYR A 62 -17.33 11.03 -12.91
N ASP A 63 -17.30 12.35 -13.01
CA ASP A 63 -18.17 13.11 -13.90
C ASP A 63 -17.94 12.72 -15.36
N ASN A 64 -19.05 12.40 -16.06
CA ASN A 64 -19.06 12.08 -17.48
C ASN A 64 -18.14 10.93 -17.93
N GLN A 65 -17.75 10.05 -17.01
CA GLN A 65 -16.93 8.87 -17.34
C GLN A 65 -17.75 7.58 -17.21
N TYR A 66 -17.72 6.75 -18.24
CA TYR A 66 -18.51 5.53 -18.34
C TYR A 66 -17.66 4.35 -18.80
N VAL A 67 -17.91 3.21 -18.21
CA VAL A 67 -17.45 1.90 -18.73
C VAL A 67 -18.60 1.31 -19.52
N ARG A 68 -18.38 1.06 -20.80
CA ARG A 68 -19.40 0.58 -21.73
C ARG A 68 -19.10 -0.85 -22.19
N SER A 69 -20.14 -1.64 -22.28
CA SER A 69 -20.15 -2.93 -22.96
C SER A 69 -21.34 -2.94 -23.94
N PRO A 70 -21.48 -3.94 -24.82
CA PRO A 70 -22.61 -3.99 -25.76
C PRO A 70 -24.01 -3.90 -25.14
N SER A 71 -24.13 -4.33 -23.86
CA SER A 71 -25.42 -4.41 -23.15
C SER A 71 -25.54 -3.50 -21.93
N ILE A 72 -24.46 -2.94 -21.44
CA ILE A 72 -24.45 -2.19 -20.18
C ILE A 72 -23.52 -0.97 -20.27
N SER A 73 -24.01 0.17 -19.78
CA SER A 73 -23.20 1.36 -19.52
C SER A 73 -23.23 1.65 -18.03
N ILE A 74 -22.06 1.70 -17.39
CA ILE A 74 -21.91 1.92 -15.95
C ILE A 74 -21.05 3.18 -15.77
N GLU A 75 -21.50 4.10 -14.91
CA GLU A 75 -20.66 5.21 -14.50
C GLU A 75 -19.40 4.71 -13.81
N LEU A 76 -18.27 5.33 -14.13
CA LEU A 76 -17.00 4.96 -13.55
C LEU A 76 -16.95 5.35 -12.06
N PRO A 77 -16.87 4.39 -11.12
CA PRO A 77 -16.92 4.70 -9.70
C PRO A 77 -15.62 5.37 -9.25
N SER A 78 -15.75 6.48 -8.53
CA SER A 78 -14.68 7.18 -7.82
C SER A 78 -14.58 6.72 -6.36
N ILE A 79 -15.74 6.55 -5.70
CA ILE A 79 -15.82 6.14 -4.29
C ILE A 79 -16.85 5.03 -4.14
N LEU A 80 -16.43 3.91 -3.59
CA LEU A 80 -17.29 2.78 -3.22
C LEU A 80 -17.25 2.52 -1.72
N MET A 81 -18.34 2.04 -1.15
CA MET A 81 -18.41 1.62 0.24
C MET A 81 -18.88 0.17 0.35
N LEU A 82 -18.21 -0.63 1.18
CA LEU A 82 -18.64 -1.98 1.50
C LEU A 82 -20.00 -1.96 2.21
N LYS A 83 -20.93 -2.83 1.83
CA LYS A 83 -22.25 -2.94 2.48
C LYS A 83 -22.19 -3.39 3.92
N ARG A 84 -21.12 -4.11 4.30
CA ARG A 84 -20.90 -4.61 5.65
C ARG A 84 -19.59 -4.14 6.18
N PHE A 85 -19.52 -3.89 7.48
CA PHE A 85 -18.27 -3.60 8.14
C PHE A 85 -17.39 -4.86 8.18
N HIS A 86 -16.16 -4.73 7.73
CA HIS A 86 -15.13 -5.76 7.85
C HIS A 86 -14.06 -5.27 8.81
N LYS A 87 -13.84 -6.04 9.88
CA LYS A 87 -12.73 -5.79 10.79
C LYS A 87 -11.45 -6.22 10.09
N PHE A 88 -10.72 -5.25 9.54
CA PHE A 88 -9.38 -5.52 9.04
C PHE A 88 -8.43 -5.59 10.23
N HIS A 89 -7.63 -6.64 10.28
CA HIS A 89 -6.59 -6.73 11.27
C HIS A 89 -5.51 -5.72 10.92
N ASN A 90 -5.17 -4.82 11.86
CA ASN A 90 -4.09 -3.86 11.74
C ASN A 90 -2.70 -4.54 11.77
N TYR A 91 -2.62 -5.74 11.21
CA TYR A 91 -1.39 -6.50 11.12
C TYR A 91 -0.58 -6.06 9.91
N VAL A 92 0.55 -5.44 10.17
CA VAL A 92 1.50 -5.09 9.11
C VAL A 92 2.28 -6.35 8.73
N ARG A 93 1.97 -6.87 7.54
CA ARG A 93 2.69 -8.03 6.99
C ARG A 93 4.12 -7.66 6.66
N PHE A 94 5.08 -8.51 7.04
CA PHE A 94 6.45 -8.37 6.59
C PHE A 94 6.53 -8.53 5.06
N SER A 95 6.99 -7.49 4.38
CA SER A 95 7.20 -7.48 2.95
C SER A 95 8.26 -6.44 2.57
N ARG A 96 8.91 -6.63 1.42
CA ARG A 96 9.89 -5.68 0.90
C ARG A 96 9.33 -4.25 0.82
N SER A 97 8.12 -4.11 0.30
CA SER A 97 7.47 -2.80 0.19
C SER A 97 7.25 -2.15 1.56
N ASN A 98 6.77 -2.92 2.54
CA ASN A 98 6.50 -2.38 3.87
C ASN A 98 7.77 -2.06 4.66
N VAL A 99 8.89 -2.77 4.41
CA VAL A 99 10.19 -2.38 4.97
C VAL A 99 10.67 -1.06 4.37
N PHE A 100 10.54 -0.87 3.05
CA PHE A 100 10.87 0.41 2.41
C PHE A 100 10.00 1.55 2.93
N LEU A 101 8.69 1.30 3.14
CA LEU A 101 7.77 2.26 3.74
C LEU A 101 8.16 2.62 5.17
N ARG A 102 8.47 1.62 6.01
CA ARG A 102 8.92 1.84 7.39
C ARG A 102 10.15 2.76 7.44
N ASP A 103 11.07 2.56 6.52
CA ASP A 103 12.34 3.28 6.47
C ASP A 103 12.28 4.53 5.57
N ILE A 104 11.08 4.90 5.09
CA ILE A 104 10.82 6.11 4.25
C ILE A 104 11.74 6.14 3.03
N TYR A 105 11.91 4.98 2.36
CA TYR A 105 12.79 4.82 1.19
C TYR A 105 14.22 5.31 1.41
N THR A 106 14.67 5.34 2.67
CA THR A 106 15.98 5.85 3.11
C THR A 106 16.91 4.67 3.38
N CYS A 107 18.10 4.68 2.81
CA CYS A 107 19.15 3.72 3.14
C CYS A 107 19.56 3.87 4.60
N GLN A 108 19.49 2.78 5.38
CA GLN A 108 19.80 2.80 6.81
C GLN A 108 21.31 2.79 7.12
N TYR A 109 22.15 2.95 6.10
CA TYR A 109 23.61 3.08 6.25
C TYR A 109 24.14 4.45 5.79
N CYS A 110 23.73 4.95 4.62
CA CYS A 110 24.22 6.25 4.13
C CYS A 110 23.20 7.39 4.27
N GLN A 111 22.01 7.15 4.76
CA GLN A 111 20.93 8.12 5.00
C GLN A 111 20.35 8.78 3.74
N ASN A 112 20.78 8.40 2.55
CA ASN A 112 20.24 8.96 1.33
C ASN A 112 18.91 8.29 0.97
N ILE A 113 18.00 9.08 0.39
CA ILE A 113 16.71 8.62 -0.14
C ILE A 113 16.93 8.12 -1.57
N PHE A 114 16.33 6.99 -1.90
CA PHE A 114 16.47 6.35 -3.21
C PHE A 114 15.13 5.95 -3.80
N SER A 115 15.09 5.80 -5.11
CA SER A 115 13.95 5.17 -5.78
C SER A 115 13.84 3.68 -5.40
N ARG A 116 12.63 3.11 -5.52
CA ARG A 116 12.38 1.70 -5.20
C ARG A 116 13.32 0.72 -5.93
N ASN A 117 13.73 1.05 -7.16
CA ASN A 117 14.56 0.17 -7.99
C ASN A 117 16.03 0.15 -7.57
N GLU A 118 16.46 1.16 -6.81
CA GLU A 118 17.82 1.30 -6.29
C GLU A 118 17.97 0.72 -4.89
N LEU A 119 16.83 0.44 -4.23
CA LEU A 119 16.79 -0.11 -2.89
C LEU A 119 16.75 -1.64 -2.89
N THR A 120 17.29 -2.20 -1.84
CA THR A 120 17.30 -3.62 -1.53
C THR A 120 17.02 -3.82 -0.03
N LEU A 121 16.72 -5.07 0.35
CA LEU A 121 16.67 -5.48 1.76
C LEU A 121 18.04 -5.98 2.19
N ASP A 122 18.49 -5.52 3.33
CA ASP A 122 19.69 -6.04 3.98
C ASP A 122 19.38 -6.63 5.35
N HIS A 123 20.07 -7.72 5.69
CA HIS A 123 20.00 -8.35 7.00
C HIS A 123 21.08 -7.76 7.91
N VAL A 124 20.70 -7.09 8.99
CA VAL A 124 21.65 -6.51 9.97
C VAL A 124 22.59 -7.61 10.50
N ILE A 125 22.02 -8.69 11.00
CA ILE A 125 22.74 -9.93 11.24
C ILE A 125 22.66 -10.75 9.94
N PRO A 126 23.77 -10.98 9.25
CA PRO A 126 23.76 -11.68 7.96
C PRO A 126 23.16 -13.09 8.02
N LYS A 127 22.54 -13.52 6.94
CA LYS A 127 22.02 -14.91 6.83
C LYS A 127 23.11 -15.97 7.07
N SER A 128 24.34 -15.71 6.65
CA SER A 128 25.49 -16.58 6.91
C SER A 128 25.83 -16.73 8.40
N LYS A 129 25.28 -15.84 9.23
CA LYS A 129 25.40 -15.86 10.69
C LYS A 129 24.05 -16.15 11.37
N ASN A 130 23.18 -16.91 10.67
CA ASN A 130 21.83 -17.28 11.13
C ASN A 130 20.89 -16.09 11.41
N GLY A 131 21.10 -14.94 10.75
CA GLY A 131 20.21 -13.78 10.87
C GLY A 131 18.81 -14.06 10.33
N PRO A 132 17.75 -13.85 11.13
CA PRO A 132 16.38 -14.12 10.71
C PRO A 132 15.90 -13.11 9.65
N THR A 133 14.93 -13.54 8.82
CA THR A 133 14.24 -12.65 7.88
C THR A 133 12.94 -12.18 8.53
N ASN A 134 13.01 -11.14 9.35
CA ASN A 134 11.90 -10.56 10.09
C ASN A 134 12.04 -9.04 10.24
N TRP A 135 11.07 -8.42 10.92
CA TRP A 135 11.04 -6.99 11.15
C TRP A 135 12.22 -6.46 11.97
N GLU A 136 12.73 -7.25 12.89
CA GLU A 136 13.75 -6.89 13.86
C GLU A 136 15.17 -7.12 13.36
N ASN A 137 15.33 -7.66 12.14
CA ASN A 137 16.64 -7.91 11.55
C ASN A 137 16.82 -7.39 10.12
N VAL A 138 15.76 -6.90 9.47
CA VAL A 138 15.85 -6.46 8.07
C VAL A 138 15.63 -4.97 7.96
N VAL A 139 16.52 -4.29 7.21
CA VAL A 139 16.48 -2.86 6.94
C VAL A 139 16.53 -2.56 5.44
N THR A 140 16.13 -1.33 5.10
CA THR A 140 16.30 -0.78 3.75
C THR A 140 17.75 -0.36 3.55
N SER A 141 18.36 -0.80 2.45
CA SER A 141 19.70 -0.40 2.03
C SER A 141 19.74 -0.08 0.53
N CYS A 142 20.58 0.86 0.11
CA CYS A 142 20.88 1.01 -1.31
C CYS A 142 21.79 -0.14 -1.76
N LYS A 143 21.81 -0.40 -3.07
CA LYS A 143 22.60 -1.52 -3.64
C LYS A 143 24.10 -1.41 -3.31
N SER A 144 24.67 -0.18 -3.35
CA SER A 144 26.09 0.04 -3.06
C SER A 144 26.44 -0.25 -1.60
N CYS A 145 25.66 0.28 -0.62
CA CYS A 145 25.90 0.01 0.80
C CYS A 145 25.71 -1.48 1.13
N ASN A 146 24.70 -2.13 0.54
CA ASN A 146 24.45 -3.55 0.77
C ASN A 146 25.60 -4.41 0.23
N SER A 147 26.11 -4.10 -0.96
CA SER A 147 27.26 -4.80 -1.55
C SER A 147 28.54 -4.56 -0.75
N ALA A 148 28.79 -3.33 -0.32
CA ALA A 148 29.96 -2.98 0.51
C ALA A 148 29.95 -3.69 1.87
N LYS A 149 28.76 -3.80 2.50
CA LYS A 149 28.61 -4.51 3.79
C LYS A 149 28.81 -6.01 3.65
N GLY A 150 28.27 -6.62 2.59
CA GLY A 150 28.32 -8.08 2.39
C GLY A 150 27.86 -8.85 3.64
N SER A 151 28.70 -9.75 4.16
CA SER A 151 28.44 -10.55 5.38
C SER A 151 29.02 -9.94 6.67
N ALA A 152 29.49 -8.69 6.64
CA ALA A 152 29.96 -8.00 7.84
C ALA A 152 28.78 -7.63 8.76
N LEU A 153 29.06 -7.56 10.08
CA LEU A 153 28.17 -6.98 11.04
C LEU A 153 28.34 -5.46 10.99
N GLN A 154 27.32 -4.77 10.52
CA GLN A 154 27.32 -3.31 10.48
C GLN A 154 26.02 -2.81 11.11
N LYS A 155 26.12 -1.90 12.06
CA LYS A 155 24.98 -1.33 12.73
C LYS A 155 24.28 -0.33 11.80
N PRO A 156 22.95 -0.45 11.60
CA PRO A 156 22.18 0.55 10.89
C PRO A 156 22.00 1.81 11.76
N ILE A 157 21.66 2.93 11.16
CA ILE A 157 21.41 4.20 11.85
C ILE A 157 20.23 4.06 12.81
N ARG A 158 19.18 3.35 12.37
CA ARG A 158 18.03 3.03 13.22
C ARG A 158 17.92 1.53 13.38
N GLU A 159 17.78 1.08 14.62
CA GLU A 159 17.50 -0.33 14.91
C GLU A 159 16.22 -0.77 14.21
N PRO A 160 16.22 -1.92 13.52
CA PRO A 160 15.03 -2.42 12.85
C PRO A 160 13.96 -2.81 13.88
N PHE A 161 12.71 -2.48 13.56
CA PHE A 161 11.56 -2.72 14.44
C PHE A 161 10.33 -3.11 13.63
N LYS A 162 9.36 -3.74 14.30
CA LYS A 162 8.07 -4.04 13.71
C LYS A 162 7.20 -2.78 13.73
N PRO A 163 6.85 -2.21 12.58
CA PRO A 163 6.06 -0.98 12.53
C PRO A 163 4.62 -1.23 12.96
N SER A 164 4.02 -0.26 13.62
CA SER A 164 2.57 -0.18 13.72
C SER A 164 1.97 0.27 12.39
N PHE A 165 0.67 0.07 12.24
CA PHE A 165 -0.07 0.52 11.08
C PHE A 165 0.02 2.06 10.91
N SER A 166 -0.13 2.81 12.01
CA SER A 166 0.01 4.26 12.02
C SER A 166 1.43 4.74 11.69
N HIS A 167 2.46 3.96 12.04
CA HIS A 167 3.84 4.32 11.68
C HIS A 167 4.07 4.32 10.16
N LEU A 168 3.47 3.36 9.45
CA LEU A 168 3.56 3.32 7.98
C LEU A 168 2.78 4.46 7.31
N LEU A 169 1.74 4.99 7.97
CA LEU A 169 0.99 6.14 7.51
C LEU A 169 1.81 7.43 7.56
N ASN A 170 2.42 7.69 8.71
CA ASN A 170 3.11 8.95 9.01
C ASN A 170 4.38 9.14 8.15
N GLY A 171 4.90 8.07 7.54
CA GLY A 171 6.03 8.13 6.62
C GLY A 171 5.71 8.66 5.22
N HIS A 172 4.42 8.82 4.88
CA HIS A 172 3.99 9.34 3.59
C HIS A 172 3.31 10.68 3.76
N LYS A 173 3.91 11.74 3.19
CA LYS A 173 3.16 12.95 2.89
C LYS A 173 2.18 12.59 1.77
N ILE A 174 0.90 12.53 2.12
CA ILE A 174 -0.17 12.38 1.14
C ILE A 174 -0.35 13.74 0.49
N ASP A 175 -0.06 13.84 -0.79
CA ASP A 175 -0.31 15.03 -1.58
C ASP A 175 -1.74 14.92 -2.17
N GLU A 176 -2.65 15.74 -1.66
CA GLU A 176 -4.04 15.79 -2.10
C GLU A 176 -4.18 16.10 -3.60
N ASN A 177 -3.23 16.84 -4.18
CA ASN A 177 -3.21 17.16 -5.60
C ASN A 177 -3.00 15.92 -6.48
N THR A 178 -2.57 14.80 -5.90
CA THR A 178 -2.42 13.53 -6.63
C THR A 178 -3.71 12.73 -6.70
N PHE A 179 -4.75 13.13 -5.96
CA PHE A 179 -6.03 12.43 -5.98
C PHE A 179 -6.74 12.63 -7.32
N PRO A 180 -7.31 11.58 -7.89
CA PRO A 180 -8.08 11.70 -9.13
C PRO A 180 -9.42 12.42 -8.91
N ASP A 181 -9.89 12.48 -7.68
CA ASP A 181 -11.11 13.14 -7.24
C ASP A 181 -10.86 13.84 -5.91
N SER A 182 -11.17 15.14 -5.83
CA SER A 182 -10.94 15.96 -4.64
C SER A 182 -11.73 15.51 -3.41
N GLU A 183 -12.88 14.85 -3.59
CA GLU A 183 -13.68 14.33 -2.47
C GLU A 183 -12.99 13.21 -1.69
N TRP A 184 -11.97 12.56 -2.26
CA TRP A 184 -11.20 11.56 -1.51
C TRP A 184 -10.58 12.13 -0.24
N ALA A 185 -10.19 13.40 -0.26
CA ALA A 185 -9.61 14.08 0.90
C ALA A 185 -10.53 14.01 2.13
N THR A 186 -11.84 14.17 1.92
CA THR A 186 -12.87 14.12 2.99
C THR A 186 -12.88 12.78 3.75
N TYR A 187 -12.46 11.69 3.11
CA TYR A 187 -12.47 10.36 3.73
C TYR A 187 -11.09 9.92 4.22
N ILE A 188 -10.02 10.53 3.72
CA ILE A 188 -8.63 10.13 4.02
C ILE A 188 -8.08 10.91 5.20
N PHE A 189 -8.49 12.17 5.38
CA PHE A 189 -8.11 13.08 6.46
C PHE A 189 -9.24 13.28 7.46
#